data_fa5be8d13142a4d7f56ee5d699c5924b
#
_entry.id   fa5be8d13142a4d7f56ee5d699c5924b
#
_cell.length_a   1.000
_cell.length_b   1.000
_cell.length_c   1.000
_cell.angle_alpha   90.00
_cell.angle_beta   90.00
_cell.angle_gamma   90.00
#
_symmetry.space_group_name_H-M   'P 1'
#
loop_
_entity.id
_entity.type
_entity.pdbx_description
1 polymer ?
#
loop_
_entity_poly.entity_id
_entity_poly.type
_entity_poly.pdbx_seq_one_letter_code
_entity_poly.pdbx_strand_id
1 'polypeptide(L)'
;MSLLPRPTLALLCLLAAGPTAWTAEPAGTIETRSFASAILAHEITYHLYLPPGYAAAATRYPVLYLLHGRGDKMAAWTTIKPDLDRLINAGWIPPVIAIMPDAPASRRAGYYIDSQFTGSDQPKLPAGEPIESAFTKDLVAHVDTTYPTNPDRLSRIVAGYSMGGYGALRYSLAHPELFGAAIVLSPAVYFPLPPPDSSTREFGAFGNGARIFDPEIYMAKNYPALLAPFSARGLPLVMFIAVGDDEQALADPTQAGHDLDYEAHTLYNKVRRVPLITAQLRVVDGPHNWATWRPTFVEGAEYIFAQLRARR
;
A
#
# COMPACT_ATOMS: atom_id res chain seq x y z
N MET A 1 -29.87 -50.74 -71.74
CA MET A 1 -28.52 -50.25 -71.48
C MET A 1 -28.61 -49.26 -70.33
N SER A 2 -28.29 -49.74 -69.12
CA SER A 2 -28.38 -48.98 -67.91
C SER A 2 -26.98 -48.50 -67.53
N LEU A 3 -26.78 -47.19 -67.41
CA LEU A 3 -25.53 -46.57 -66.96
C LEU A 3 -25.59 -46.35 -65.45
N LEU A 4 -24.70 -47.05 -64.73
CA LEU A 4 -24.48 -46.85 -63.28
C LEU A 4 -23.65 -45.57 -63.04
N PRO A 5 -23.95 -44.78 -62.01
CA PRO A 5 -23.12 -43.62 -61.62
C PRO A 5 -21.87 -44.02 -60.83
N ARG A 6 -20.75 -43.41 -61.15
CA ARG A 6 -19.45 -43.53 -60.46
C ARG A 6 -19.49 -42.78 -59.09
N PRO A 7 -18.94 -43.37 -58.02
CA PRO A 7 -18.79 -42.63 -56.75
C PRO A 7 -17.64 -41.62 -56.80
N THR A 8 -17.96 -40.39 -56.43
CA THR A 8 -16.97 -39.32 -56.23
C THR A 8 -16.34 -39.48 -54.84
N LEU A 9 -15.05 -39.76 -54.78
CA LEU A 9 -14.26 -39.86 -53.54
C LEU A 9 -13.99 -38.47 -53.02
N ALA A 10 -14.63 -38.04 -51.92
CA ALA A 10 -14.32 -36.78 -51.21
C ALA A 10 -13.13 -37.01 -50.28
N LEU A 11 -12.02 -36.34 -50.60
CA LEU A 11 -10.80 -36.35 -49.79
C LEU A 11 -11.02 -35.42 -48.56
N LEU A 12 -11.19 -36.01 -47.40
CA LEU A 12 -11.33 -35.31 -46.13
C LEU A 12 -9.92 -34.92 -45.65
N CYS A 13 -9.50 -33.66 -45.84
CA CYS A 13 -8.30 -33.13 -45.21
C CYS A 13 -8.53 -32.93 -43.74
N LEU A 14 -8.07 -33.84 -42.86
CA LEU A 14 -7.91 -33.61 -41.43
C LEU A 14 -6.76 -32.61 -41.20
N LEU A 15 -7.11 -31.37 -40.90
CA LEU A 15 -6.16 -30.43 -40.31
C LEU A 15 -5.86 -30.87 -38.86
N ALA A 16 -4.72 -31.49 -38.67
CA ALA A 16 -4.18 -31.76 -37.34
C ALA A 16 -3.80 -30.43 -36.68
N ALA A 17 -4.62 -29.94 -35.77
CA ALA A 17 -4.24 -28.86 -34.86
C ALA A 17 -3.12 -29.42 -33.95
N GLY A 18 -1.88 -29.02 -34.20
CA GLY A 18 -0.77 -29.30 -33.31
C GLY A 18 -1.02 -28.71 -31.91
N PRO A 19 -0.43 -29.26 -30.84
CA PRO A 19 -0.56 -28.72 -29.51
C PRO A 19 -0.02 -27.28 -29.53
N THR A 20 -0.91 -26.31 -29.22
CA THR A 20 -0.49 -24.95 -28.94
C THR A 20 0.38 -25.00 -27.68
N ALA A 21 1.69 -24.78 -27.85
CA ALA A 21 2.61 -24.65 -26.73
C ALA A 21 2.08 -23.49 -25.85
N TRP A 22 1.65 -23.80 -24.65
CA TRP A 22 1.26 -22.80 -23.66
C TRP A 22 2.54 -22.08 -23.24
N THR A 23 2.79 -20.93 -23.82
CA THR A 23 3.87 -20.06 -23.34
C THR A 23 3.44 -19.51 -21.97
N ALA A 24 4.28 -19.71 -20.96
CA ALA A 24 4.05 -19.12 -19.66
C ALA A 24 3.91 -17.59 -19.80
N GLU A 25 2.93 -17.01 -19.11
CA GLU A 25 2.77 -15.56 -19.12
C GLU A 25 4.03 -14.88 -18.58
N PRO A 26 4.40 -13.72 -19.13
CA PRO A 26 5.54 -12.97 -18.63
C PRO A 26 5.37 -12.65 -17.14
N ALA A 27 6.42 -12.86 -16.36
CA ALA A 27 6.41 -12.63 -14.91
C ALA A 27 7.44 -11.57 -14.53
N GLY A 28 7.07 -10.71 -13.57
CA GLY A 28 7.97 -9.77 -12.92
C GLY A 28 8.95 -10.46 -11.99
N THR A 29 9.90 -9.70 -11.46
CA THR A 29 10.90 -10.20 -10.51
C THR A 29 10.80 -9.45 -9.17
N ILE A 30 11.23 -10.10 -8.07
CA ILE A 30 11.45 -9.45 -6.79
C ILE A 30 12.92 -9.60 -6.42
N GLU A 31 13.53 -8.50 -6.01
CA GLU A 31 14.92 -8.42 -5.58
C GLU A 31 15.01 -7.72 -4.23
N THR A 32 16.01 -8.05 -3.42
CA THR A 32 16.32 -7.32 -2.20
C THR A 32 17.40 -6.29 -2.48
N ARG A 33 17.17 -5.07 -2.03
CA ARG A 33 18.07 -3.92 -2.19
C ARG A 33 18.22 -3.19 -0.85
N SER A 34 19.32 -2.46 -0.70
CA SER A 34 19.50 -1.53 0.40
C SER A 34 20.26 -0.28 -0.06
N PHE A 35 20.14 0.78 0.70
CA PHE A 35 20.93 2.00 0.54
C PHE A 35 21.10 2.68 1.89
N ALA A 36 22.19 3.45 2.04
CA ALA A 36 22.44 4.22 3.25
C ALA A 36 21.53 5.46 3.31
N SER A 37 20.69 5.55 4.35
CA SER A 37 19.90 6.74 4.63
C SER A 37 20.72 7.74 5.45
N ALA A 38 20.82 8.96 4.97
CA ALA A 38 21.49 10.03 5.71
C ALA A 38 20.67 10.43 6.94
N ILE A 39 19.33 10.37 6.85
CA ILE A 39 18.42 10.75 7.93
C ILE A 39 18.45 9.71 9.06
N LEU A 40 18.48 8.41 8.74
CA LEU A 40 18.50 7.34 9.75
C LEU A 40 19.92 7.01 10.23
N ALA A 41 20.96 7.44 9.49
CA ALA A 41 22.36 7.05 9.73
C ALA A 41 22.60 5.52 9.67
N HIS A 42 21.70 4.78 9.02
CA HIS A 42 21.84 3.35 8.74
C HIS A 42 21.13 2.99 7.42
N GLU A 43 21.25 1.73 6.99
CA GLU A 43 20.63 1.28 5.74
C GLU A 43 19.12 1.15 5.85
N ILE A 44 18.43 1.57 4.78
CA ILE A 44 17.06 1.18 4.49
C ILE A 44 17.11 -0.02 3.53
N THR A 45 16.55 -1.15 3.95
CA THR A 45 16.41 -2.35 3.13
C THR A 45 14.98 -2.41 2.57
N TYR A 46 14.84 -2.84 1.32
CA TYR A 46 13.53 -2.97 0.68
C TYR A 46 13.51 -4.11 -0.33
N HIS A 47 12.34 -4.68 -0.57
CA HIS A 47 12.10 -5.47 -1.76
C HIS A 47 11.69 -4.57 -2.92
N LEU A 48 12.27 -4.85 -4.08
CA LEU A 48 12.00 -4.20 -5.35
C LEU A 48 11.27 -5.19 -6.25
N TYR A 49 10.03 -4.88 -6.63
CA TYR A 49 9.36 -5.57 -7.71
C TYR A 49 9.58 -4.81 -9.03
N LEU A 50 10.03 -5.54 -10.04
CA LEU A 50 10.14 -5.08 -11.42
C LEU A 50 9.09 -5.80 -12.27
N PRO A 51 8.33 -5.06 -13.12
CA PRO A 51 7.21 -5.63 -13.87
C PRO A 51 7.67 -6.60 -14.97
N PRO A 52 6.76 -7.45 -15.50
CA PRO A 52 7.01 -8.19 -16.71
C PRO A 52 7.51 -7.28 -17.84
N GLY A 53 8.56 -7.70 -18.55
CA GLY A 53 9.12 -6.90 -19.64
C GLY A 53 9.83 -5.61 -19.21
N TYR A 54 10.26 -5.51 -17.95
CA TYR A 54 10.99 -4.35 -17.46
C TYR A 54 12.18 -4.00 -18.34
N ALA A 55 12.23 -2.74 -18.78
CA ALA A 55 13.33 -2.21 -19.62
C ALA A 55 13.74 -0.82 -19.11
N ALA A 56 14.91 -0.74 -18.45
CA ALA A 56 15.38 0.48 -17.80
C ALA A 56 15.59 1.68 -18.77
N ALA A 57 15.87 1.42 -20.02
CA ALA A 57 16.26 2.45 -20.98
C ALA A 57 15.09 3.09 -21.76
N ALA A 58 13.91 2.46 -21.79
CA ALA A 58 12.86 2.83 -22.75
C ALA A 58 11.58 3.39 -22.12
N THR A 59 11.35 3.21 -20.81
CA THR A 59 10.06 3.52 -20.19
C THR A 59 10.27 4.10 -18.78
N ARG A 60 9.45 5.11 -18.42
CA ARG A 60 9.34 5.56 -17.05
C ARG A 60 8.09 4.97 -16.39
N TYR A 61 8.27 4.40 -15.21
CA TYR A 61 7.27 3.61 -14.51
C TYR A 61 6.62 4.40 -13.37
N PRO A 62 5.30 4.28 -13.17
CA PRO A 62 4.68 4.63 -11.89
C PRO A 62 5.27 3.77 -10.77
N VAL A 63 5.23 4.30 -9.53
CA VAL A 63 5.79 3.62 -8.35
C VAL A 63 4.73 3.39 -7.30
N LEU A 64 4.66 2.15 -6.80
CA LEU A 64 3.89 1.77 -5.61
C LEU A 64 4.84 1.67 -4.41
N TYR A 65 4.62 2.45 -3.36
CA TYR A 65 5.28 2.30 -2.06
C TYR A 65 4.37 1.50 -1.14
N LEU A 66 4.80 0.32 -0.69
CA LEU A 66 3.99 -0.69 -0.01
C LEU A 66 4.45 -0.85 1.44
N LEU A 67 3.68 -0.29 2.38
CA LEU A 67 4.00 -0.21 3.80
C LEU A 67 3.39 -1.40 4.54
N HIS A 68 4.21 -2.19 5.26
CA HIS A 68 3.75 -3.39 5.98
C HIS A 68 3.11 -3.07 7.33
N GLY A 69 2.35 -4.02 7.89
CA GLY A 69 1.72 -3.93 9.19
C GLY A 69 2.69 -4.08 10.36
N ARG A 70 2.20 -3.82 11.57
CA ARG A 70 2.96 -4.00 12.82
C ARG A 70 3.43 -5.44 13.00
N GLY A 71 4.68 -5.63 13.39
CA GLY A 71 5.28 -6.96 13.60
C GLY A 71 5.66 -7.70 12.31
N ASP A 72 5.23 -7.22 11.17
CA ASP A 72 5.55 -7.76 9.85
C ASP A 72 6.87 -7.17 9.30
N LYS A 73 7.23 -7.61 8.11
CA LYS A 73 8.42 -7.19 7.36
C LYS A 73 8.06 -6.92 5.91
N MET A 74 8.99 -6.32 5.18
CA MET A 74 8.88 -6.09 3.73
C MET A 74 8.43 -7.34 2.95
N ALA A 75 8.82 -8.55 3.40
CA ALA A 75 8.50 -9.82 2.74
C ALA A 75 7.00 -10.14 2.71
N ALA A 76 6.20 -9.59 3.62
CA ALA A 76 4.76 -9.83 3.65
C ALA A 76 4.09 -9.36 2.34
N TRP A 77 4.57 -8.27 1.75
CA TRP A 77 4.06 -7.75 0.49
C TRP A 77 4.41 -8.60 -0.74
N THR A 78 5.34 -9.55 -0.66
CA THR A 78 5.68 -10.41 -1.80
C THR A 78 4.52 -11.31 -2.24
N THR A 79 3.54 -11.50 -1.36
CA THR A 79 2.32 -12.28 -1.63
C THR A 79 1.49 -11.73 -2.78
N ILE A 80 1.57 -10.41 -3.09
CA ILE A 80 0.81 -9.79 -4.18
C ILE A 80 1.51 -9.85 -5.54
N LYS A 81 2.75 -10.40 -5.63
CA LYS A 81 3.47 -10.47 -6.89
C LYS A 81 2.67 -11.12 -8.02
N PRO A 82 2.02 -12.29 -7.81
CA PRO A 82 1.20 -12.90 -8.86
C PRO A 82 0.03 -12.01 -9.32
N ASP A 83 -0.52 -11.21 -8.39
CA ASP A 83 -1.61 -10.29 -8.73
C ASP A 83 -1.11 -9.11 -9.55
N LEU A 84 0.04 -8.54 -9.19
CA LEU A 84 0.67 -7.48 -9.99
C LEU A 84 0.98 -7.97 -11.41
N ASP A 85 1.58 -9.16 -11.54
CA ASP A 85 1.85 -9.76 -12.85
C ASP A 85 0.57 -9.92 -13.66
N ARG A 86 -0.49 -10.47 -13.06
CA ARG A 86 -1.79 -10.66 -13.70
C ARG A 86 -2.45 -9.34 -14.11
N LEU A 87 -2.47 -8.34 -13.22
CA LEU A 87 -3.06 -7.03 -13.49
C LEU A 87 -2.35 -6.30 -14.64
N ILE A 88 -1.02 -6.40 -14.68
CA ILE A 88 -0.19 -5.79 -15.73
C ILE A 88 -0.37 -6.52 -17.05
N ASN A 89 -0.30 -7.86 -17.07
CA ASN A 89 -0.47 -8.66 -18.29
C ASN A 89 -1.87 -8.50 -18.89
N ALA A 90 -2.90 -8.36 -18.05
CA ALA A 90 -4.27 -8.07 -18.49
C ALA A 90 -4.49 -6.61 -18.94
N GLY A 91 -3.52 -5.71 -18.73
CA GLY A 91 -3.65 -4.28 -19.05
C GLY A 91 -4.59 -3.49 -18.11
N TRP A 92 -4.95 -4.07 -16.97
CA TRP A 92 -5.82 -3.39 -15.99
C TRP A 92 -5.09 -2.28 -15.27
N ILE A 93 -3.79 -2.49 -15.00
CA ILE A 93 -2.89 -1.43 -14.53
C ILE A 93 -1.69 -1.32 -15.50
N PRO A 94 -1.03 -0.15 -15.59
CA PRO A 94 0.23 -0.06 -16.34
C PRO A 94 1.31 -0.89 -15.67
N PRO A 95 2.40 -1.23 -16.38
CA PRO A 95 3.61 -1.73 -15.74
C PRO A 95 4.08 -0.76 -14.65
N VAL A 96 4.33 -1.26 -13.43
CA VAL A 96 4.71 -0.49 -12.25
C VAL A 96 5.97 -1.04 -11.60
N ILE A 97 6.76 -0.19 -10.99
CA ILE A 97 7.77 -0.58 -9.99
C ILE A 97 7.09 -0.58 -8.62
N ALA A 98 7.30 -1.62 -7.79
CA ALA A 98 6.86 -1.57 -6.40
C ALA A 98 8.05 -1.62 -5.44
N ILE A 99 8.02 -0.74 -4.45
CA ILE A 99 9.01 -0.61 -3.38
C ILE A 99 8.35 -1.04 -2.09
N MET A 100 8.87 -2.07 -1.47
CA MET A 100 8.38 -2.65 -0.22
C MET A 100 9.46 -2.41 0.86
N PRO A 101 9.50 -1.23 1.50
CA PRO A 101 10.53 -0.96 2.49
C PRO A 101 10.27 -1.77 3.76
N ASP A 102 11.36 -2.24 4.38
CA ASP A 102 11.30 -2.73 5.75
C ASP A 102 11.29 -1.51 6.68
N ALA A 103 10.26 -1.39 7.50
CA ALA A 103 10.28 -0.35 8.51
C ALA A 103 11.36 -0.71 9.53
N PRO A 104 12.37 0.13 9.74
CA PRO A 104 13.41 -0.15 10.70
C PRO A 104 12.79 -0.50 12.05
N ALA A 105 13.20 -1.65 12.59
CA ALA A 105 12.67 -2.15 13.84
C ALA A 105 11.14 -2.36 13.85
N SER A 106 10.64 -3.16 12.93
CA SER A 106 9.21 -3.52 12.82
C SER A 106 8.57 -3.97 14.13
N ARG A 107 9.35 -4.53 15.07
CA ARG A 107 8.89 -4.85 16.42
C ARG A 107 8.44 -3.63 17.21
N ARG A 108 8.91 -2.44 16.86
CA ARG A 108 8.61 -1.18 17.56
C ARG A 108 7.30 -0.56 17.13
N ALA A 109 6.66 -1.07 16.09
CA ALA A 109 5.45 -0.49 15.58
C ALA A 109 5.58 1.05 15.37
N GLY A 110 6.59 1.46 14.59
CA GLY A 110 6.96 2.89 14.42
C GLY A 110 5.94 3.74 13.70
N TYR A 111 4.83 3.19 13.26
CA TYR A 111 3.70 3.86 12.58
C TYR A 111 4.12 4.81 11.45
N TYR A 112 5.31 4.60 10.88
CA TYR A 112 5.83 5.39 9.77
C TYR A 112 5.86 6.90 10.03
N ILE A 113 6.11 7.30 11.29
CA ILE A 113 6.22 8.69 11.72
C ILE A 113 7.62 9.01 12.25
N ASP A 114 7.93 10.30 12.31
CA ASP A 114 9.09 10.76 13.07
C ASP A 114 8.72 10.76 14.55
N SER A 115 9.24 9.77 15.28
CA SER A 115 8.98 9.62 16.71
C SER A 115 9.92 10.48 17.55
N GLN A 116 9.38 11.05 18.64
CA GLN A 116 10.13 11.85 19.64
C GLN A 116 10.44 11.03 20.92
N PHE A 117 10.21 9.72 20.88
CA PHE A 117 10.47 8.83 22.00
C PHE A 117 11.97 8.58 22.14
N THR A 118 12.53 8.77 23.35
CA THR A 118 13.96 8.61 23.62
C THR A 118 14.37 7.21 24.07
N GLY A 119 13.41 6.27 24.12
CA GLY A 119 13.61 4.93 24.61
C GLY A 119 13.16 4.74 26.05
N SER A 120 13.07 3.49 26.49
CA SER A 120 12.72 3.07 27.86
C SER A 120 13.48 1.83 28.27
N ASP A 121 13.82 1.74 29.57
CA ASP A 121 14.45 0.55 30.16
C ASP A 121 13.42 -0.46 30.68
N GLN A 122 12.19 0.00 31.01
CA GLN A 122 11.10 -0.85 31.53
C GLN A 122 9.74 -0.44 30.93
N PRO A 123 9.18 -1.17 29.96
CA PRO A 123 9.82 -2.25 29.20
C PRO A 123 10.99 -1.74 28.35
N LYS A 124 11.94 -2.60 28.02
CA LYS A 124 13.09 -2.21 27.20
C LYS A 124 12.64 -1.91 25.77
N LEU A 125 12.59 -0.64 25.44
CA LEU A 125 12.23 -0.15 24.11
C LEU A 125 13.34 0.77 23.62
N PRO A 126 13.79 0.62 22.36
CA PRO A 126 14.74 1.53 21.76
C PRO A 126 14.09 2.90 21.51
N ALA A 127 14.90 3.91 21.31
CA ALA A 127 14.43 5.24 20.86
C ALA A 127 13.68 5.14 19.54
N GLY A 128 12.75 6.06 19.32
CA GLY A 128 12.09 6.26 18.05
C GLY A 128 13.04 6.80 16.98
N GLU A 129 12.65 6.67 15.73
CA GLU A 129 13.44 7.10 14.58
C GLU A 129 12.65 8.03 13.67
N PRO A 130 13.31 8.89 12.87
CA PRO A 130 12.65 9.81 11.94
C PRO A 130 12.24 9.08 10.63
N ILE A 131 11.37 8.08 10.74
CA ILE A 131 10.98 7.17 9.64
C ILE A 131 10.22 7.91 8.52
N GLU A 132 9.30 8.81 8.89
CA GLU A 132 8.55 9.58 7.90
C GLU A 132 9.49 10.43 7.04
N SER A 133 10.40 11.15 7.68
CA SER A 133 11.42 11.95 6.98
C SER A 133 12.33 11.09 6.11
N ALA A 134 12.78 9.94 6.61
CA ALA A 134 13.64 9.04 5.84
C ALA A 134 12.92 8.44 4.61
N PHE A 135 11.66 8.04 4.76
CA PHE A 135 10.94 7.43 3.65
C PHE A 135 10.45 8.44 2.62
N THR A 136 10.03 9.61 3.05
CA THR A 136 9.52 10.64 2.13
C THR A 136 10.64 11.44 1.45
N LYS A 137 11.84 11.47 2.01
CA LYS A 137 13.00 12.19 1.43
C LYS A 137 14.04 11.20 0.88
N ASP A 138 14.72 10.43 1.76
CA ASP A 138 15.84 9.59 1.33
C ASP A 138 15.40 8.45 0.42
N LEU A 139 14.36 7.68 0.81
CA LEU A 139 13.89 6.55 0.01
C LEU A 139 13.29 7.01 -1.33
N VAL A 140 12.46 8.05 -1.33
CA VAL A 140 11.86 8.56 -2.58
C VAL A 140 12.96 9.09 -3.52
N ALA A 141 13.91 9.88 -3.02
CA ALA A 141 15.01 10.39 -3.82
C ALA A 141 15.91 9.26 -4.35
N HIS A 142 16.22 8.25 -3.51
CA HIS A 142 16.99 7.09 -3.92
C HIS A 142 16.30 6.32 -5.06
N VAL A 143 15.01 6.07 -4.92
CA VAL A 143 14.23 5.34 -5.94
C VAL A 143 14.18 6.11 -7.25
N ASP A 144 13.90 7.42 -7.21
CA ASP A 144 13.81 8.25 -8.41
C ASP A 144 15.15 8.45 -9.13
N THR A 145 16.28 8.37 -8.41
CA THR A 145 17.62 8.47 -9.00
C THR A 145 18.18 7.14 -9.50
N THR A 146 17.72 6.03 -8.90
CA THR A 146 18.26 4.68 -9.20
C THR A 146 17.46 3.96 -10.29
N TYR A 147 16.14 4.19 -10.35
CA TYR A 147 15.26 3.49 -11.28
C TYR A 147 14.58 4.47 -12.25
N PRO A 148 14.15 4.01 -13.43
CA PRO A 148 13.46 4.85 -14.41
C PRO A 148 12.01 5.13 -13.97
N THR A 149 11.83 5.82 -12.86
CA THR A 149 10.52 6.19 -12.33
C THR A 149 9.99 7.46 -13.00
N ASN A 150 8.67 7.60 -13.00
CA ASN A 150 8.05 8.87 -13.29
C ASN A 150 7.91 9.67 -11.97
N PRO A 151 8.64 10.81 -11.81
CA PRO A 151 8.64 11.56 -10.56
C PRO A 151 7.36 12.38 -10.31
N ASP A 152 6.41 12.37 -11.24
CA ASP A 152 5.12 13.03 -11.05
C ASP A 152 4.35 12.39 -9.88
N ARG A 153 3.75 13.23 -9.04
CA ARG A 153 2.94 12.79 -7.89
C ARG A 153 1.78 11.87 -8.29
N LEU A 154 1.17 12.06 -9.48
CA LEU A 154 0.09 11.20 -10.00
C LEU A 154 0.61 9.84 -10.50
N SER A 155 1.90 9.66 -10.52
CA SER A 155 2.57 8.38 -10.81
C SER A 155 3.18 7.74 -9.56
N ARG A 156 3.01 8.37 -8.38
CA ARG A 156 3.50 7.84 -7.10
C ARG A 156 2.34 7.55 -6.18
N ILE A 157 2.15 6.27 -5.88
CA ILE A 157 1.05 5.74 -5.08
C ILE A 157 1.64 5.15 -3.80
N VAL A 158 1.04 5.43 -2.65
CA VAL A 158 1.38 4.78 -1.40
C VAL A 158 0.26 3.82 -0.98
N ALA A 159 0.62 2.61 -0.58
CA ALA A 159 -0.31 1.61 -0.09
C ALA A 159 0.18 1.01 1.21
N GLY A 160 -0.73 0.51 2.04
CA GLY A 160 -0.35 -0.16 3.27
C GLY A 160 -1.54 -0.78 3.97
N TYR A 161 -1.27 -1.75 4.84
CA TYR A 161 -2.27 -2.41 5.67
C TYR A 161 -1.96 -2.23 7.15
N SER A 162 -3.00 -2.17 8.00
CA SER A 162 -2.84 -2.03 9.45
C SER A 162 -2.03 -0.79 9.82
N MET A 163 -0.91 -0.94 10.52
CA MET A 163 0.07 0.12 10.77
C MET A 163 0.54 0.78 9.46
N GLY A 164 0.77 0.01 8.40
CA GLY A 164 1.11 0.53 7.08
C GLY A 164 -0.05 1.28 6.43
N GLY A 165 -1.30 0.89 6.73
CA GLY A 165 -2.50 1.63 6.33
C GLY A 165 -2.55 3.02 6.97
N TYR A 166 -2.21 3.13 8.27
CA TYR A 166 -1.99 4.42 8.90
C TYR A 166 -0.89 5.22 8.18
N GLY A 167 0.25 4.59 7.88
CA GLY A 167 1.35 5.22 7.16
C GLY A 167 0.95 5.73 5.78
N ALA A 168 0.23 4.93 5.00
CA ALA A 168 -0.25 5.29 3.67
C ALA A 168 -1.23 6.47 3.71
N LEU A 169 -2.18 6.45 4.66
CA LEU A 169 -3.09 7.55 4.92
C LEU A 169 -2.34 8.83 5.27
N ARG A 170 -1.40 8.72 6.22
CA ARG A 170 -0.61 9.86 6.67
C ARG A 170 0.23 10.46 5.56
N TYR A 171 0.98 9.64 4.82
CA TYR A 171 1.86 10.15 3.76
C TYR A 171 1.08 10.82 2.64
N SER A 172 -0.07 10.29 2.27
CA SER A 172 -0.90 10.91 1.23
C SER A 172 -1.51 12.24 1.65
N LEU A 173 -1.78 12.45 2.94
CA LEU A 173 -2.33 13.69 3.48
C LEU A 173 -1.25 14.71 3.87
N ALA A 174 -0.14 14.26 4.46
CA ALA A 174 0.94 15.14 4.93
C ALA A 174 1.88 15.57 3.79
N HIS A 175 2.04 14.72 2.76
CA HIS A 175 2.95 14.93 1.62
C HIS A 175 2.23 14.81 0.27
N PRO A 176 1.15 15.60 0.03
CA PRO A 176 0.38 15.52 -1.22
C PRO A 176 1.18 15.94 -2.45
N GLU A 177 2.31 16.63 -2.27
CA GLU A 177 3.27 16.92 -3.34
C GLU A 177 4.04 15.69 -3.81
N LEU A 178 4.15 14.66 -2.98
CA LEU A 178 4.81 13.39 -3.32
C LEU A 178 3.81 12.34 -3.83
N PHE A 179 2.66 12.19 -3.19
CA PHE A 179 1.71 11.11 -3.44
C PHE A 179 0.39 11.63 -3.97
N GLY A 180 0.00 11.20 -5.17
CA GLY A 180 -1.28 11.56 -5.79
C GLY A 180 -2.40 10.59 -5.53
N ALA A 181 -2.08 9.40 -4.98
CA ALA A 181 -3.06 8.39 -4.64
C ALA A 181 -2.61 7.50 -3.46
N ALA A 182 -3.59 6.93 -2.75
CA ALA A 182 -3.37 6.02 -1.63
C ALA A 182 -4.32 4.81 -1.66
N ILE A 183 -3.80 3.64 -1.27
CA ILE A 183 -4.58 2.43 -0.95
C ILE A 183 -4.39 2.15 0.53
N VAL A 184 -5.46 2.28 1.30
CA VAL A 184 -5.47 2.28 2.77
C VAL A 184 -6.26 1.07 3.23
N LEU A 185 -5.55 0.00 3.63
CA LEU A 185 -6.17 -1.28 3.99
C LEU A 185 -6.18 -1.44 5.51
N SER A 186 -7.37 -1.67 6.07
CA SER A 186 -7.56 -1.93 7.51
C SER A 186 -6.70 -1.01 8.39
N PRO A 187 -6.75 0.33 8.20
CA PRO A 187 -5.79 1.21 8.81
C PRO A 187 -5.92 1.22 10.33
N ALA A 188 -4.79 1.07 11.03
CA ALA A 188 -4.74 1.20 12.49
C ALA A 188 -4.84 2.68 12.91
N VAL A 189 -5.99 3.28 12.65
CA VAL A 189 -6.35 4.65 13.03
C VAL A 189 -7.48 4.61 14.05
N TYR A 190 -7.46 5.52 14.99
CA TYR A 190 -8.49 5.60 16.04
C TYR A 190 -8.88 7.06 16.27
N PHE A 191 -10.16 7.32 16.46
CA PHE A 191 -10.64 8.69 16.68
C PHE A 191 -11.50 8.78 17.94
N PRO A 192 -11.18 9.72 18.87
CA PRO A 192 -10.04 10.66 18.84
C PRO A 192 -8.70 10.05 19.27
N LEU A 193 -8.71 8.96 20.02
CA LEU A 193 -7.54 8.29 20.60
C LEU A 193 -7.71 6.77 20.49
N PRO A 194 -6.61 6.01 20.41
CA PRO A 194 -6.68 4.56 20.53
C PRO A 194 -7.15 4.15 21.93
N PRO A 195 -7.84 2.98 22.06
CA PRO A 195 -8.21 2.43 23.35
C PRO A 195 -7.01 2.30 24.29
N PRO A 196 -7.20 2.30 25.64
CA PRO A 196 -6.10 2.25 26.60
C PRO A 196 -5.18 1.04 26.44
N ASP A 197 -5.71 -0.11 26.05
CA ASP A 197 -5.03 -1.39 25.85
C ASP A 197 -4.64 -1.65 24.38
N SER A 198 -4.84 -0.67 23.49
CA SER A 198 -4.38 -0.74 22.11
C SER A 198 -2.85 -0.79 22.03
N SER A 199 -2.33 -1.74 21.25
CA SER A 199 -0.91 -1.83 20.96
C SER A 199 -0.32 -0.58 20.28
N THR A 200 -1.15 0.31 19.76
CA THR A 200 -0.74 1.63 19.26
C THR A 200 -0.06 2.48 20.35
N ARG A 201 -0.37 2.20 21.65
CA ARG A 201 0.17 2.93 22.79
C ARG A 201 1.48 2.33 23.34
N GLU A 202 1.89 1.14 22.91
CA GLU A 202 2.87 0.31 23.66
C GLU A 202 4.32 0.49 23.21
N PHE A 203 4.58 0.97 21.99
CA PHE A 203 5.90 0.85 21.35
C PHE A 203 6.63 2.17 21.12
N GLY A 204 6.17 3.25 21.72
CA GLY A 204 6.85 4.54 21.66
C GLY A 204 6.69 5.32 20.35
N ALA A 205 5.93 4.82 19.37
CA ALA A 205 5.73 5.55 18.11
C ALA A 205 5.22 6.98 18.35
N PHE A 206 4.20 7.11 19.20
CA PHE A 206 3.61 8.38 19.60
C PHE A 206 4.13 8.86 20.95
N GLY A 207 5.37 8.50 21.31
CA GLY A 207 6.00 8.89 22.57
C GLY A 207 6.65 10.27 22.52
N ASN A 208 6.99 10.76 23.71
CA ASN A 208 7.71 12.02 23.88
C ASN A 208 8.68 11.91 25.07
N GLY A 209 9.98 12.11 24.83
CA GLY A 209 10.99 11.83 25.82
C GLY A 209 10.90 10.38 26.30
N ALA A 210 10.89 10.12 27.60
CA ALA A 210 10.72 8.79 28.18
C ALA A 210 9.25 8.29 28.20
N ARG A 211 8.28 9.13 27.84
CA ARG A 211 6.86 8.75 27.80
C ARG A 211 6.59 7.92 26.55
N ILE A 212 6.09 6.69 26.71
CA ILE A 212 5.83 5.75 25.61
C ILE A 212 4.70 6.23 24.70
N PHE A 213 3.66 6.87 25.27
CA PHE A 213 2.53 7.39 24.51
C PHE A 213 2.13 8.77 25.02
N ASP A 214 1.98 9.71 24.08
CA ASP A 214 1.49 11.07 24.34
C ASP A 214 0.23 11.32 23.50
N PRO A 215 -0.94 11.53 24.13
CA PRO A 215 -2.21 11.77 23.42
C PRO A 215 -2.18 12.98 22.49
N GLU A 216 -1.46 14.05 22.84
CA GLU A 216 -1.37 15.26 22.03
C GLU A 216 -0.56 14.99 20.76
N ILE A 217 0.55 14.25 20.89
CA ILE A 217 1.34 13.81 19.73
C ILE A 217 0.50 12.91 18.82
N TYR A 218 -0.25 11.96 19.41
CA TYR A 218 -1.12 11.11 18.58
C TYR A 218 -2.14 11.95 17.82
N MET A 219 -2.88 12.82 18.50
CA MET A 219 -3.88 13.67 17.84
C MET A 219 -3.28 14.59 16.76
N ALA A 220 -2.11 15.17 17.01
CA ALA A 220 -1.44 16.02 16.04
C ALA A 220 -0.93 15.25 14.80
N LYS A 221 -0.60 13.96 14.95
CA LYS A 221 -0.11 13.11 13.87
C LYS A 221 -1.19 12.29 13.19
N ASN A 222 -2.40 12.21 13.76
CA ASN A 222 -3.52 11.48 13.20
C ASN A 222 -4.22 12.28 12.09
N TYR A 223 -4.92 11.58 11.20
CA TYR A 223 -5.53 12.13 9.98
C TYR A 223 -6.43 13.35 10.19
N PRO A 224 -7.20 13.50 11.28
CA PRO A 224 -8.06 14.69 11.44
C PRO A 224 -7.28 16.00 11.46
N ALA A 225 -6.08 15.99 12.07
CA ALA A 225 -5.22 17.17 12.12
C ALA A 225 -4.58 17.51 10.75
N LEU A 226 -4.57 16.56 9.82
CA LEU A 226 -3.95 16.71 8.49
C LEU A 226 -4.92 17.25 7.43
N LEU A 227 -6.25 17.17 7.65
CA LEU A 227 -7.23 17.51 6.60
C LEU A 227 -7.22 18.99 6.20
N ALA A 228 -7.12 19.90 7.17
CA ALA A 228 -7.06 21.33 6.88
C ALA A 228 -5.73 21.75 6.22
N PRO A 229 -4.56 21.34 6.72
CA PRO A 229 -3.28 21.55 6.01
C PRO A 229 -3.26 20.94 4.61
N PHE A 230 -3.82 19.74 4.42
CA PHE A 230 -3.93 19.12 3.10
C PHE A 230 -4.78 19.99 2.15
N SER A 231 -5.94 20.43 2.59
CA SER A 231 -6.83 21.28 1.77
C SER A 231 -6.15 22.58 1.34
N ALA A 232 -5.33 23.16 2.20
CA ALA A 232 -4.59 24.39 1.91
C ALA A 232 -3.52 24.21 0.81
N ARG A 233 -3.06 22.96 0.53
CA ARG A 233 -2.13 22.68 -0.57
C ARG A 233 -2.78 22.73 -1.95
N GLY A 234 -4.10 22.61 -2.04
CA GLY A 234 -4.84 22.68 -3.32
C GLY A 234 -4.59 21.52 -4.27
N LEU A 235 -4.03 20.40 -3.80
CA LEU A 235 -3.66 19.25 -4.63
C LEU A 235 -4.71 18.13 -4.50
N PRO A 236 -5.26 17.59 -5.62
CA PRO A 236 -6.25 16.52 -5.55
C PRO A 236 -5.61 15.19 -5.16
N LEU A 237 -6.34 14.36 -4.42
CA LEU A 237 -5.94 13.02 -3.97
C LEU A 237 -7.00 11.99 -4.35
N VAL A 238 -6.58 10.82 -4.82
CA VAL A 238 -7.44 9.63 -4.97
C VAL A 238 -7.14 8.67 -3.83
N MET A 239 -8.16 8.20 -3.13
CA MET A 239 -8.00 7.32 -1.99
C MET A 239 -8.95 6.12 -2.09
N PHE A 240 -8.42 4.92 -1.93
CA PHE A 240 -9.20 3.69 -1.75
C PHE A 240 -8.99 3.20 -0.33
N ILE A 241 -10.06 3.04 0.42
CA ILE A 241 -10.06 2.54 1.80
C ILE A 241 -10.75 1.19 1.79
N ALA A 242 -10.18 0.18 2.43
CA ALA A 242 -10.82 -1.12 2.59
C ALA A 242 -10.59 -1.67 4.00
N VAL A 243 -11.55 -2.46 4.49
CA VAL A 243 -11.52 -3.09 5.80
C VAL A 243 -12.40 -4.35 5.79
N GLY A 244 -12.06 -5.35 6.60
CA GLY A 244 -12.92 -6.48 6.90
C GLY A 244 -13.94 -6.14 8.00
N ASP A 245 -15.09 -6.81 8.02
CA ASP A 245 -16.12 -6.61 9.03
C ASP A 245 -15.89 -7.46 10.31
N ASP A 246 -14.97 -8.42 10.25
CA ASP A 246 -14.51 -9.22 11.40
C ASP A 246 -13.23 -8.67 12.05
N GLU A 247 -12.93 -7.38 11.87
CA GLU A 247 -11.73 -6.74 12.37
C GLU A 247 -11.95 -6.03 13.73
N GLN A 248 -12.33 -6.79 14.74
CA GLN A 248 -12.51 -6.28 16.09
C GLN A 248 -11.18 -5.77 16.67
N ALA A 249 -11.19 -4.54 17.18
CA ALA A 249 -10.02 -3.96 17.81
C ALA A 249 -9.74 -4.63 19.17
N LEU A 250 -10.79 -4.96 19.91
CA LEU A 250 -10.75 -5.55 21.24
C LEU A 250 -11.92 -6.52 21.42
N ALA A 251 -11.71 -7.51 22.28
CA ALA A 251 -12.76 -8.48 22.66
C ALA A 251 -13.87 -7.89 23.53
N ASP A 252 -13.66 -6.69 24.11
CA ASP A 252 -14.65 -6.01 24.98
C ASP A 252 -15.73 -5.32 24.11
N PRO A 253 -17.01 -5.74 24.19
CA PRO A 253 -18.09 -5.14 23.40
C PRO A 253 -18.30 -3.64 23.67
N THR A 254 -17.88 -3.13 24.81
CA THR A 254 -17.96 -1.69 25.13
C THR A 254 -16.99 -0.85 24.30
N GLN A 255 -16.02 -1.47 23.66
CA GLN A 255 -15.01 -0.86 22.81
C GLN A 255 -15.32 -0.99 21.31
N ALA A 256 -16.51 -1.48 20.93
CA ALA A 256 -16.90 -1.67 19.52
C ALA A 256 -16.81 -0.39 18.67
N GLY A 257 -16.87 0.80 19.29
CA GLY A 257 -16.61 2.08 18.60
C GLY A 257 -15.17 2.24 18.08
N HIS A 258 -14.27 1.33 18.43
CA HIS A 258 -12.89 1.27 17.98
C HIS A 258 -12.59 0.04 17.11
N ASP A 259 -13.61 -0.74 16.73
CA ASP A 259 -13.43 -1.75 15.71
C ASP A 259 -12.99 -1.09 14.39
N LEU A 260 -12.14 -1.78 13.66
CA LEU A 260 -11.45 -1.12 12.53
C LEU A 260 -12.39 -0.78 11.38
N ASP A 261 -13.50 -1.52 11.22
CA ASP A 261 -14.54 -1.19 10.25
C ASP A 261 -15.27 0.11 10.64
N TYR A 262 -15.60 0.30 11.93
CA TYR A 262 -16.19 1.53 12.46
C TYR A 262 -15.23 2.72 12.27
N GLU A 263 -13.96 2.54 12.60
CA GLU A 263 -12.93 3.57 12.41
C GLU A 263 -12.70 3.89 10.92
N ALA A 264 -12.75 2.88 10.04
CA ALA A 264 -12.66 3.08 8.59
C ALA A 264 -13.86 3.87 8.03
N HIS A 265 -15.08 3.61 8.54
CA HIS A 265 -16.25 4.42 8.21
C HIS A 265 -16.11 5.87 8.70
N THR A 266 -15.60 6.06 9.92
CA THR A 266 -15.35 7.39 10.50
C THR A 266 -14.33 8.14 9.66
N LEU A 267 -13.23 7.50 9.28
CA LEU A 267 -12.22 8.03 8.36
C LEU A 267 -12.86 8.44 7.02
N TYR A 268 -13.55 7.51 6.36
CA TYR A 268 -14.18 7.76 5.06
C TYR A 268 -15.15 8.94 5.12
N ASN A 269 -15.98 9.00 6.17
CA ASN A 269 -16.95 10.09 6.36
C ASN A 269 -16.29 11.46 6.55
N LYS A 270 -15.07 11.52 7.07
CA LYS A 270 -14.30 12.76 7.20
C LYS A 270 -13.61 13.14 5.88
N VAL A 271 -12.88 12.21 5.25
CA VAL A 271 -12.08 12.51 4.05
C VAL A 271 -12.96 12.83 2.83
N ARG A 272 -14.10 12.16 2.63
CA ARG A 272 -15.01 12.43 1.50
C ARG A 272 -15.66 13.82 1.54
N ARG A 273 -15.59 14.53 2.68
CA ARG A 273 -16.07 15.91 2.83
C ARG A 273 -15.01 16.94 2.43
N VAL A 274 -13.80 16.52 2.16
CA VAL A 274 -12.74 17.38 1.63
C VAL A 274 -12.87 17.40 0.11
N PRO A 275 -13.18 18.53 -0.54
CA PRO A 275 -13.51 18.58 -1.99
C PRO A 275 -12.40 18.05 -2.89
N LEU A 276 -11.14 18.10 -2.44
CA LEU A 276 -9.96 17.65 -3.19
C LEU A 276 -9.71 16.14 -3.07
N ILE A 277 -10.45 15.41 -2.20
CA ILE A 277 -10.27 13.98 -2.01
C ILE A 277 -11.40 13.22 -2.71
N THR A 278 -11.04 12.42 -3.70
CA THR A 278 -11.93 11.41 -4.27
C THR A 278 -11.69 10.10 -3.53
N ALA A 279 -12.60 9.73 -2.62
CA ALA A 279 -12.44 8.55 -1.79
C ALA A 279 -13.48 7.48 -2.10
N GLN A 280 -13.08 6.20 -2.00
CA GLN A 280 -13.96 5.04 -2.01
C GLN A 280 -13.73 4.19 -0.76
N LEU A 281 -14.80 3.61 -0.20
CA LEU A 281 -14.73 2.65 0.91
C LEU A 281 -15.25 1.29 0.44
N ARG A 282 -14.55 0.24 0.87
CA ARG A 282 -14.98 -1.17 0.79
C ARG A 282 -14.97 -1.79 2.18
N VAL A 283 -16.09 -2.36 2.57
CA VAL A 283 -16.19 -3.27 3.68
C VAL A 283 -16.43 -4.66 3.08
N VAL A 284 -15.63 -5.62 3.47
CA VAL A 284 -15.70 -7.00 2.96
C VAL A 284 -15.81 -7.96 4.13
N ASP A 285 -16.44 -9.11 3.91
CA ASP A 285 -16.48 -10.22 4.86
C ASP A 285 -15.04 -10.72 5.07
N GLY A 286 -14.49 -10.60 6.28
CA GLY A 286 -13.15 -11.10 6.58
C GLY A 286 -12.42 -10.46 7.75
N PRO A 287 -11.40 -11.18 8.25
CA PRO A 287 -10.59 -10.81 9.40
C PRO A 287 -9.40 -9.91 9.04
N HIS A 288 -8.70 -9.40 10.07
CA HIS A 288 -7.50 -8.56 9.96
C HIS A 288 -6.26 -9.31 9.48
N ASN A 289 -6.28 -9.82 8.24
CA ASN A 289 -5.17 -10.55 7.64
C ASN A 289 -5.17 -10.53 6.11
N TRP A 290 -4.26 -11.29 5.48
CA TRP A 290 -4.09 -11.34 4.02
C TRP A 290 -5.28 -11.92 3.24
N ALA A 291 -6.23 -12.61 3.88
CA ALA A 291 -7.47 -13.00 3.22
C ALA A 291 -8.34 -11.78 2.85
N THR A 292 -8.29 -10.74 3.68
CA THR A 292 -8.92 -9.43 3.44
C THR A 292 -8.04 -8.52 2.60
N TRP A 293 -6.75 -8.38 2.94
CA TRP A 293 -5.88 -7.35 2.35
C TRP A 293 -5.50 -7.62 0.89
N ARG A 294 -5.28 -8.89 0.50
CA ARG A 294 -4.87 -9.22 -0.87
C ARG A 294 -5.96 -8.90 -1.91
N PRO A 295 -7.21 -9.38 -1.79
CA PRO A 295 -8.25 -9.06 -2.77
C PRO A 295 -8.61 -7.56 -2.78
N THR A 296 -8.62 -6.91 -1.61
CA THR A 296 -8.93 -5.48 -1.53
C THR A 296 -7.79 -4.61 -2.05
N PHE A 297 -6.53 -5.05 -1.95
CA PHE A 297 -5.42 -4.40 -2.65
C PHE A 297 -5.58 -4.45 -4.16
N VAL A 298 -5.96 -5.61 -4.71
CA VAL A 298 -6.20 -5.77 -6.15
C VAL A 298 -7.28 -4.80 -6.63
N GLU A 299 -8.44 -4.78 -5.97
CA GLU A 299 -9.52 -3.84 -6.28
C GLU A 299 -9.06 -2.37 -6.16
N GLY A 300 -8.32 -2.07 -5.09
CA GLY A 300 -7.75 -0.74 -4.86
C GLY A 300 -6.79 -0.30 -5.97
N ALA A 301 -5.93 -1.19 -6.44
CA ALA A 301 -5.01 -0.90 -7.54
C ALA A 301 -5.76 -0.62 -8.84
N GLU A 302 -6.74 -1.45 -9.18
CA GLU A 302 -7.59 -1.24 -10.36
C GLU A 302 -8.33 0.12 -10.28
N TYR A 303 -8.95 0.40 -9.13
CA TYR A 303 -9.66 1.65 -8.89
C TYR A 303 -8.74 2.88 -9.02
N ILE A 304 -7.60 2.87 -8.32
CA ILE A 304 -6.65 3.99 -8.35
C ILE A 304 -6.17 4.27 -9.78
N PHE A 305 -5.70 3.25 -10.49
CA PHE A 305 -5.20 3.47 -11.85
C PHE A 305 -6.30 3.87 -12.84
N ALA A 306 -7.53 3.41 -12.67
CA ALA A 306 -8.68 3.89 -13.46
C ALA A 306 -8.94 5.39 -13.21
N GLN A 307 -8.97 5.83 -11.94
CA GLN A 307 -9.15 7.24 -11.58
C GLN A 307 -8.01 8.14 -12.07
N LEU A 308 -6.76 7.66 -11.99
CA LEU A 308 -5.60 8.42 -12.45
C LEU A 308 -5.57 8.55 -13.98
N ARG A 309 -6.01 7.53 -14.72
CA ARG A 309 -6.18 7.61 -16.19
C ARG A 309 -7.22 8.65 -16.59
N ALA A 310 -8.34 8.74 -15.88
CA ALA A 310 -9.39 9.69 -16.15
C ALA A 310 -9.01 11.18 -15.87
N ARG A 311 -7.89 11.40 -15.19
CA ARG A 311 -7.39 12.74 -14.82
C ARG A 311 -6.25 13.25 -15.73
N ARG A 312 -5.72 12.39 -16.58
CA ARG A 312 -4.71 12.71 -17.61
C ARG A 312 -5.38 13.07 -18.93
#